data_11d99194cadbac989d45a09df46382f0
#
_entry.id   11d99194cadbac989d45a09df46382f0
#
_cell.length_a   1.000
_cell.length_b   1.000
_cell.length_c   1.000
_cell.angle_alpha   90.00
_cell.angle_beta   90.00
_cell.angle_gamma   90.00
#
_symmetry.space_group_name_H-M   'P 1'
#
loop_
_entity.id
_entity.type
_entity.pdbx_description
1 polymer ?
#
loop_
_entity_poly.entity_id
_entity_poly.type
_entity_poly.pdbx_seq_one_letter_code
_entity_poly.pdbx_strand_id
1 'polypeptide(L)'
;MTSFITKIIDLIGRLPYFPGKGVFIILIFRLLNLKLALPIYLPDRSRVLISGDDLHWIVLIWLGKYQPEFTRMFWYLLSQIPPNSTVIDIGAHMGYYSLQAARYLLQRGGTVFAFEPHPAIFSNLKQNKEINHLHNLIPVQSAVYNKVGEMQFFATPHTGYSSLSCVPNYHQVYKVKTTTLDEFVILNNIHQVKLIKIDAEGAELPILQGSEYIIMRDRPYIIYEENEDTCRNFGYSVEELRKFLHKLKYDIFTIDTISYYSNALAIPK
;
A
#
# COMPACT_ATOMS: atom_id res chain seq x y z
N MET A 1 25.44 18.71 8.20
CA MET A 1 24.34 19.41 7.49
C MET A 1 23.04 18.60 7.55
N THR A 2 23.03 17.30 7.21
CA THR A 2 21.86 16.40 7.29
C THR A 2 21.17 16.37 8.67
N SER A 3 21.92 16.28 9.78
CA SER A 3 21.36 16.23 11.15
C SER A 3 20.60 17.52 11.55
N PHE A 4 21.03 18.69 11.07
CA PHE A 4 20.37 19.95 11.37
C PHE A 4 19.07 20.12 10.58
N ILE A 5 19.10 19.77 9.29
CA ILE A 5 17.92 19.82 8.42
C ILE A 5 16.85 18.84 8.92
N THR A 6 17.23 17.62 9.31
CA THR A 6 16.31 16.64 9.89
C THR A 6 15.62 17.16 11.14
N LYS A 7 16.36 17.87 12.03
CA LYS A 7 15.79 18.50 13.23
C LYS A 7 14.80 19.62 12.90
N ILE A 8 15.10 20.44 11.89
CA ILE A 8 14.18 21.50 11.44
C ILE A 8 12.88 20.91 10.92
N ILE A 9 12.97 19.87 10.10
CA ILE A 9 11.79 19.19 9.50
C ILE A 9 10.96 18.51 10.58
N ASP A 10 11.61 17.84 11.54
CA ASP A 10 10.93 17.25 12.70
C ASP A 10 10.22 18.33 13.54
N LEU A 11 10.87 19.48 13.74
CA LEU A 11 10.27 20.62 14.44
C LEU A 11 9.05 21.17 13.69
N ILE A 12 9.16 21.37 12.37
CA ILE A 12 8.05 21.83 11.52
C ILE A 12 6.90 20.81 11.51
N GLY A 13 7.23 19.50 11.51
CA GLY A 13 6.25 18.41 11.61
C GLY A 13 5.39 18.50 12.86
N ARG A 14 6.00 18.86 13.97
CA ARG A 14 5.35 19.00 15.28
C ARG A 14 4.51 20.28 15.44
N LEU A 15 4.67 21.27 14.56
CA LEU A 15 3.84 22.48 14.60
C LEU A 15 2.37 22.15 14.38
N PRO A 16 1.44 22.82 15.08
CA PRO A 16 0.03 22.68 14.83
C PRO A 16 -0.31 23.02 13.37
N TYR A 17 -1.42 22.49 12.87
CA TYR A 17 -1.88 22.80 11.52
C TYR A 17 -2.15 24.31 11.39
N PHE A 18 -1.65 24.89 10.29
CA PHE A 18 -2.01 26.23 9.84
C PHE A 18 -2.22 26.23 8.31
N PRO A 19 -3.10 27.13 7.79
CA PRO A 19 -3.30 27.24 6.35
C PRO A 19 -1.98 27.53 5.63
N GLY A 20 -1.68 26.77 4.58
CA GLY A 20 -0.42 26.90 3.83
C GLY A 20 0.77 26.10 4.38
N LYS A 21 0.64 25.37 5.50
CA LYS A 21 1.71 24.52 6.05
C LYS A 21 2.31 23.59 4.99
N GLY A 22 1.48 22.96 4.17
CA GLY A 22 1.93 22.09 3.08
C GLY A 22 2.75 22.83 2.02
N VAL A 23 2.28 24.02 1.59
CA VAL A 23 3.00 24.86 0.61
C VAL A 23 4.34 25.31 1.18
N PHE A 24 4.38 25.72 2.44
CA PHE A 24 5.60 26.12 3.14
C PHE A 24 6.65 24.98 3.15
N ILE A 25 6.22 23.77 3.42
CA ILE A 25 7.07 22.58 3.42
C ILE A 25 7.62 22.31 2.02
N ILE A 26 6.76 22.32 0.99
CA ILE A 26 7.16 22.13 -0.40
C ILE A 26 8.20 23.19 -0.82
N LEU A 27 7.98 24.45 -0.43
CA LEU A 27 8.91 25.54 -0.71
C LEU A 27 10.28 25.31 -0.05
N ILE A 28 10.31 24.90 1.23
CA ILE A 28 11.57 24.56 1.92
C ILE A 28 12.30 23.44 1.19
N PHE A 29 11.62 22.35 0.81
CA PHE A 29 12.23 21.25 0.09
C PHE A 29 12.81 21.67 -1.26
N ARG A 30 12.07 22.51 -2.01
CA ARG A 30 12.53 23.04 -3.30
C ARG A 30 13.71 23.99 -3.15
N LEU A 31 13.64 24.94 -2.20
CA LEU A 31 14.69 25.93 -1.95
C LEU A 31 15.99 25.29 -1.50
N LEU A 32 15.92 24.25 -0.69
CA LEU A 32 17.10 23.54 -0.18
C LEU A 32 17.57 22.44 -1.15
N ASN A 33 16.92 22.27 -2.30
CA ASN A 33 17.20 21.21 -3.29
C ASN A 33 17.41 19.84 -2.62
N LEU A 34 16.51 19.51 -1.68
CA LEU A 34 16.62 18.32 -0.87
C LEU A 34 16.15 17.11 -1.70
N LYS A 35 17.11 16.50 -2.42
CA LYS A 35 16.94 15.15 -3.00
C LYS A 35 17.09 14.03 -1.96
N LEU A 36 17.21 14.40 -0.70
CA LEU A 36 17.43 13.46 0.40
C LEU A 36 16.10 12.83 0.82
N ALA A 37 16.10 11.53 1.01
CA ALA A 37 15.02 10.85 1.70
C ALA A 37 14.97 11.34 3.17
N LEU A 38 13.84 11.91 3.57
CA LEU A 38 13.66 12.46 4.91
C LEU A 38 12.69 11.60 5.71
N PRO A 39 13.01 11.32 6.98
CA PRO A 39 12.11 10.58 7.85
C PRO A 39 10.91 11.46 8.21
N ILE A 40 9.72 10.98 7.88
CA ILE A 40 8.45 11.53 8.34
C ILE A 40 7.88 10.59 9.39
N TYR A 41 7.27 11.16 10.43
CA TYR A 41 6.60 10.37 11.44
C TYR A 41 5.12 10.21 11.07
N LEU A 42 4.66 8.95 11.03
CA LEU A 42 3.26 8.59 10.94
C LEU A 42 2.56 8.78 12.30
N PRO A 43 1.21 8.81 12.35
CA PRO A 43 0.47 8.94 13.60
C PRO A 43 0.82 7.90 14.67
N ASP A 44 1.17 6.68 14.26
CA ASP A 44 1.62 5.57 15.11
C ASP A 44 3.10 5.67 15.53
N ARG A 45 3.77 6.78 15.21
CA ARG A 45 5.20 7.04 15.41
C ARG A 45 6.14 6.19 14.55
N SER A 46 5.65 5.47 13.56
CA SER A 46 6.50 4.86 12.53
C SER A 46 7.19 5.95 11.72
N ARG A 47 8.42 5.68 11.32
CA ARG A 47 9.21 6.57 10.47
C ARG A 47 9.15 6.09 9.03
N VAL A 48 8.86 6.98 8.11
CA VAL A 48 8.88 6.70 6.66
C VAL A 48 9.90 7.61 6.01
N LEU A 49 10.85 7.02 5.29
CA LEU A 49 11.73 7.76 4.39
C LEU A 49 10.99 7.93 3.06
N ILE A 50 10.81 9.17 2.65
CA ILE A 50 10.16 9.49 1.38
C ILE A 50 11.15 10.25 0.51
N SER A 51 11.23 9.88 -0.78
CA SER A 51 12.09 10.58 -1.73
C SER A 51 11.51 11.96 -2.06
N GLY A 52 12.38 12.92 -2.42
CA GLY A 52 11.95 14.28 -2.77
C GLY A 52 11.05 14.34 -4.01
N ASP A 53 11.03 13.30 -4.85
CA ASP A 53 10.19 13.21 -6.03
C ASP A 53 8.71 12.93 -5.66
N ASP A 54 8.45 12.38 -4.46
CA ASP A 54 7.13 12.08 -3.92
C ASP A 54 6.61 13.12 -2.91
N LEU A 55 7.02 14.37 -3.05
CA LEU A 55 6.71 15.48 -2.13
C LEU A 55 5.21 15.66 -1.85
N HIS A 56 4.34 15.41 -2.83
CA HIS A 56 2.89 15.55 -2.64
C HIS A 56 2.34 14.51 -1.65
N TRP A 57 2.83 13.27 -1.68
CA TRP A 57 2.47 12.24 -0.70
C TRP A 57 2.94 12.62 0.70
N ILE A 58 4.16 13.17 0.80
CA ILE A 58 4.71 13.69 2.06
C ILE A 58 3.72 14.66 2.72
N VAL A 59 3.24 15.62 1.94
CA VAL A 59 2.32 16.65 2.45
C VAL A 59 0.99 16.04 2.89
N LEU A 60 0.41 15.16 2.09
CA LEU A 60 -0.86 14.51 2.41
C LEU A 60 -0.76 13.64 3.66
N ILE A 61 0.31 12.83 3.78
CA ILE A 61 0.56 12.00 4.96
C ILE A 61 0.76 12.88 6.20
N TRP A 62 1.56 13.92 6.07
CA TRP A 62 1.88 14.80 7.19
C TRP A 62 0.69 15.63 7.68
N LEU A 63 -0.21 15.99 6.78
CA LEU A 63 -1.46 16.66 7.12
C LEU A 63 -2.54 15.71 7.64
N GLY A 64 -2.29 14.41 7.66
CA GLY A 64 -3.30 13.39 7.97
C GLY A 64 -4.44 13.34 6.96
N LYS A 65 -4.17 13.79 5.72
CA LYS A 65 -5.14 13.85 4.62
C LYS A 65 -4.92 12.77 3.56
N TYR A 66 -3.99 11.86 3.80
CA TYR A 66 -3.78 10.72 2.91
C TYR A 66 -4.88 9.69 3.14
N GLN A 67 -5.78 9.54 2.18
CA GLN A 67 -6.91 8.59 2.20
C GLN A 67 -7.56 8.44 3.59
N PRO A 68 -8.16 9.51 4.18
CA PRO A 68 -8.50 9.51 5.60
C PRO A 68 -9.56 8.47 5.97
N GLU A 69 -10.54 8.23 5.10
CA GLU A 69 -11.61 7.25 5.33
C GLU A 69 -11.05 5.82 5.21
N PHE A 70 -10.28 5.57 4.17
CA PHE A 70 -9.60 4.29 3.97
C PHE A 70 -8.65 3.99 5.14
N THR A 71 -7.86 4.96 5.57
CA THR A 71 -6.94 4.81 6.72
C THR A 71 -7.71 4.49 7.99
N ARG A 72 -8.84 5.18 8.27
CA ARG A 72 -9.70 4.88 9.43
C ARG A 72 -10.26 3.47 9.37
N MET A 73 -10.75 3.05 8.19
CA MET A 73 -11.28 1.71 8.00
C MET A 73 -10.18 0.66 8.16
N PHE A 74 -9.00 0.88 7.58
CA PHE A 74 -7.86 -0.03 7.73
C PHE A 74 -7.49 -0.25 9.20
N TRP A 75 -7.41 0.82 10.00
CA TRP A 75 -7.15 0.75 11.43
C TRP A 75 -8.27 0.04 12.19
N TYR A 76 -9.52 0.30 11.86
CA TYR A 76 -10.66 -0.40 12.44
C TYR A 76 -10.55 -1.91 12.19
N LEU A 77 -10.36 -2.33 10.94
CA LEU A 77 -10.21 -3.75 10.58
C LEU A 77 -9.02 -4.39 11.28
N LEU A 78 -7.88 -3.69 11.31
CA LEU A 78 -6.68 -4.16 12.01
C LEU A 78 -6.96 -4.38 13.51
N SER A 79 -7.83 -3.60 14.12
CA SER A 79 -8.24 -3.78 15.52
C SER A 79 -9.16 -4.97 15.76
N GLN A 80 -9.87 -5.43 14.72
CA GLN A 80 -10.82 -6.56 14.80
C GLN A 80 -10.16 -7.93 14.60
N ILE A 81 -8.98 -7.99 14.00
CA ILE A 81 -8.32 -9.27 13.75
C ILE A 81 -7.67 -9.84 15.04
N PRO A 82 -7.69 -11.18 15.22
CA PRO A 82 -7.13 -11.82 16.42
C PRO A 82 -5.59 -11.69 16.48
N PRO A 83 -4.98 -11.91 17.65
CA PRO A 83 -3.54 -12.11 17.77
C PRO A 83 -3.02 -13.21 16.82
N ASN A 84 -1.73 -13.17 16.49
CA ASN A 84 -1.06 -14.08 15.56
C ASN A 84 -1.62 -14.08 14.14
N SER A 85 -2.40 -13.06 13.77
CA SER A 85 -2.93 -12.91 12.41
C SER A 85 -1.85 -12.53 11.42
N THR A 86 -2.05 -12.96 10.17
CA THR A 86 -1.30 -12.48 9.02
C THR A 86 -2.09 -11.37 8.31
N VAL A 87 -1.40 -10.29 7.99
CA VAL A 87 -1.87 -9.20 7.12
C VAL A 87 -1.08 -9.22 5.83
N ILE A 88 -1.75 -9.02 4.70
CA ILE A 88 -1.13 -8.94 3.38
C ILE A 88 -1.43 -7.57 2.79
N ASP A 89 -0.39 -6.84 2.39
CA ASP A 89 -0.47 -5.55 1.73
C ASP A 89 0.08 -5.69 0.31
N ILE A 90 -0.79 -5.62 -0.69
CA ILE A 90 -0.46 -5.74 -2.11
C ILE A 90 -0.45 -4.34 -2.71
N GLY A 91 0.65 -3.96 -3.37
CA GLY A 91 0.95 -2.58 -3.74
C GLY A 91 1.36 -1.77 -2.51
N ALA A 92 2.30 -2.32 -1.73
CA ALA A 92 2.69 -1.73 -0.45
C ALA A 92 3.42 -0.39 -0.58
N HIS A 93 3.95 -0.08 -1.77
CA HIS A 93 4.71 1.14 -2.05
C HIS A 93 5.83 1.32 -1.01
N MET A 94 5.99 2.50 -0.44
CA MET A 94 6.99 2.77 0.61
C MET A 94 6.64 2.18 1.98
N GLY A 95 5.48 1.52 2.12
CA GLY A 95 5.05 0.82 3.32
C GLY A 95 4.14 1.60 4.26
N TYR A 96 3.39 2.60 3.78
CA TYR A 96 2.52 3.41 4.64
C TYR A 96 1.60 2.56 5.51
N TYR A 97 0.85 1.61 4.92
CA TYR A 97 -0.04 0.71 5.65
C TYR A 97 0.72 -0.46 6.29
N SER A 98 1.69 -1.03 5.58
CA SER A 98 2.49 -2.16 6.08
C SER A 98 3.23 -1.87 7.38
N LEU A 99 3.84 -0.68 7.51
CA LEU A 99 4.57 -0.28 8.72
C LEU A 99 3.64 -0.16 9.93
N GLN A 100 2.49 0.49 9.73
CA GLN A 100 1.48 0.67 10.77
C GLN A 100 0.90 -0.69 11.22
N ALA A 101 0.56 -1.57 10.26
CA ALA A 101 0.09 -2.91 10.57
C ALA A 101 1.14 -3.73 11.32
N ALA A 102 2.40 -3.71 10.86
CA ALA A 102 3.48 -4.44 11.50
C ALA A 102 3.75 -3.96 12.92
N ARG A 103 3.75 -2.64 13.15
CA ARG A 103 3.91 -2.06 14.49
C ARG A 103 2.77 -2.48 15.42
N TYR A 104 1.53 -2.43 14.95
CA TYR A 104 0.36 -2.86 15.72
C TYR A 104 0.43 -4.34 16.10
N LEU A 105 0.84 -5.18 15.15
CA LEU A 105 0.91 -6.63 15.32
C LEU A 105 2.17 -7.11 16.05
N LEU A 106 3.20 -6.28 16.19
CA LEU A 106 4.49 -6.66 16.76
C LEU A 106 4.37 -7.32 18.15
N GLN A 107 3.57 -6.74 19.02
CA GLN A 107 3.32 -7.27 20.37
C GLN A 107 2.16 -8.27 20.43
N ARG A 108 1.52 -8.52 19.29
CA ARG A 108 0.38 -9.44 19.17
C ARG A 108 0.75 -10.73 18.43
N GLY A 109 2.03 -10.92 18.11
CA GLY A 109 2.54 -12.13 17.43
C GLY A 109 2.22 -12.22 15.94
N GLY A 110 1.61 -11.19 15.33
CA GLY A 110 1.21 -11.24 13.93
C GLY A 110 2.32 -10.82 12.95
N THR A 111 2.13 -11.18 11.70
CA THR A 111 3.09 -10.96 10.59
C THR A 111 2.43 -10.16 9.48
N VAL A 112 3.22 -9.32 8.80
CA VAL A 112 2.79 -8.56 7.62
C VAL A 112 3.66 -8.94 6.42
N PHE A 113 3.04 -9.36 5.33
CA PHE A 113 3.70 -9.53 4.02
C PHE A 113 3.34 -8.34 3.13
N ALA A 114 4.35 -7.65 2.62
CA ALA A 114 4.21 -6.42 1.84
C ALA A 114 4.79 -6.62 0.44
N PHE A 115 3.93 -6.69 -0.56
CA PHE A 115 4.29 -6.90 -1.96
C PHE A 115 4.48 -5.58 -2.68
N GLU A 116 5.67 -5.38 -3.24
CA GLU A 116 6.00 -4.19 -4.03
C GLU A 116 6.90 -4.61 -5.21
N PRO A 117 6.41 -4.53 -6.46
CA PRO A 117 7.17 -4.96 -7.63
C PRO A 117 8.25 -3.96 -8.06
N HIS A 118 8.05 -2.66 -7.84
CA HIS A 118 8.96 -1.61 -8.32
C HIS A 118 10.32 -1.68 -7.58
N PRO A 119 11.46 -1.88 -8.27
CA PRO A 119 12.74 -2.15 -7.60
C PRO A 119 13.19 -1.04 -6.65
N ALA A 120 13.07 0.23 -7.07
CA ALA A 120 13.49 1.37 -6.24
C ALA A 120 12.57 1.56 -5.03
N ILE A 121 11.25 1.43 -5.22
CA ILE A 121 10.26 1.57 -4.14
C ILE A 121 10.37 0.41 -3.15
N PHE A 122 10.59 -0.81 -3.63
CA PHE A 122 10.90 -1.95 -2.78
C PHE A 122 12.14 -1.72 -1.91
N SER A 123 13.19 -1.08 -2.46
CA SER A 123 14.36 -0.70 -1.66
C SER A 123 14.00 0.28 -0.54
N ASN A 124 13.12 1.27 -0.83
CA ASN A 124 12.63 2.21 0.18
C ASN A 124 11.79 1.49 1.25
N LEU A 125 10.91 0.57 0.86
CA LEU A 125 10.13 -0.25 1.79
C LEU A 125 11.03 -1.04 2.76
N LYS A 126 12.12 -1.66 2.25
CA LYS A 126 13.10 -2.34 3.10
C LYS A 126 13.79 -1.38 4.07
N GLN A 127 14.22 -0.22 3.61
CA GLN A 127 14.85 0.78 4.48
C GLN A 127 13.86 1.24 5.55
N ASN A 128 12.60 1.46 5.19
CA ASN A 128 11.56 1.85 6.12
C ASN A 128 11.28 0.77 7.18
N LYS A 129 11.30 -0.50 6.81
CA LYS A 129 11.25 -1.61 7.76
C LYS A 129 12.42 -1.54 8.76
N GLU A 130 13.65 -1.41 8.26
CA GLU A 130 14.86 -1.44 9.09
C GLU A 130 14.92 -0.28 10.10
N ILE A 131 14.64 0.96 9.68
CA ILE A 131 14.65 2.12 10.59
C ILE A 131 13.57 2.09 11.68
N ASN A 132 12.54 1.24 11.48
CA ASN A 132 11.47 1.01 12.45
C ASN A 132 11.65 -0.26 13.29
N HIS A 133 12.68 -1.06 13.02
CA HIS A 133 12.98 -2.33 13.69
C HIS A 133 11.80 -3.32 13.66
N LEU A 134 11.07 -3.39 12.53
CA LEU A 134 9.87 -4.21 12.38
C LEU A 134 10.23 -5.58 11.79
N HIS A 135 10.69 -6.50 12.63
CA HIS A 135 11.11 -7.85 12.21
C HIS A 135 9.93 -8.69 11.69
N ASN A 136 8.71 -8.38 12.10
CA ASN A 136 7.48 -9.03 11.65
C ASN A 136 6.90 -8.44 10.33
N LEU A 137 7.55 -7.45 9.71
CA LEU A 137 7.27 -6.99 8.35
C LEU A 137 8.18 -7.72 7.38
N ILE A 138 7.60 -8.40 6.40
CA ILE A 138 8.32 -9.18 5.38
C ILE A 138 8.05 -8.58 4.00
N PRO A 139 8.95 -7.72 3.48
CA PRO A 139 8.84 -7.19 2.13
C PRO A 139 9.08 -8.29 1.08
N VAL A 140 8.27 -8.32 0.04
CA VAL A 140 8.34 -9.27 -1.08
C VAL A 140 8.44 -8.51 -2.40
N GLN A 141 9.56 -8.65 -3.11
CA GLN A 141 9.75 -8.01 -4.42
C GLN A 141 9.10 -8.83 -5.53
N SER A 142 7.80 -8.75 -5.63
CA SER A 142 6.99 -9.41 -6.65
C SER A 142 5.68 -8.66 -6.83
N ALA A 143 5.12 -8.71 -8.01
CA ALA A 143 3.71 -8.40 -8.19
C ALA A 143 2.87 -9.62 -7.84
N VAL A 144 1.70 -9.41 -7.24
CA VAL A 144 0.68 -10.45 -7.12
C VAL A 144 -0.22 -10.37 -8.33
N TYR A 145 -0.52 -11.51 -8.93
CA TYR A 145 -1.35 -11.62 -10.14
C TYR A 145 -2.08 -12.96 -10.17
N ASN A 146 -2.80 -13.28 -11.26
CA ASN A 146 -3.49 -14.59 -11.41
C ASN A 146 -2.60 -15.69 -12.00
N LYS A 147 -1.33 -15.41 -12.23
CA LYS A 147 -0.35 -16.40 -12.74
C LYS A 147 1.05 -16.12 -12.23
N VAL A 148 1.81 -17.20 -12.07
CA VAL A 148 3.24 -17.18 -11.75
C VAL A 148 4.06 -16.92 -13.02
N GLY A 149 5.13 -16.14 -12.89
CA GLY A 149 6.05 -15.89 -14.01
C GLY A 149 6.70 -14.52 -13.93
N GLU A 150 6.73 -13.83 -15.06
CA GLU A 150 7.27 -12.48 -15.18
C GLU A 150 6.37 -11.65 -16.09
N MET A 151 6.21 -10.37 -15.75
CA MET A 151 5.42 -9.40 -16.51
C MET A 151 6.19 -8.08 -16.65
N GLN A 152 5.77 -7.29 -17.64
CA GLN A 152 6.21 -5.90 -17.73
C GLN A 152 5.48 -5.06 -16.67
N PHE A 153 6.21 -4.17 -16.05
CA PHE A 153 5.71 -3.20 -15.09
C PHE A 153 6.09 -1.79 -15.56
N PHE A 154 5.08 -0.98 -15.79
CA PHE A 154 5.21 0.35 -16.37
C PHE A 154 5.31 1.39 -15.25
N ALA A 155 6.51 1.89 -15.03
CA ALA A 155 6.79 2.87 -13.98
C ALA A 155 6.52 4.29 -14.47
N THR A 156 5.78 5.05 -13.69
CA THR A 156 5.50 6.47 -13.92
C THR A 156 6.37 7.38 -13.04
N PRO A 157 6.57 8.66 -13.42
CA PRO A 157 7.29 9.60 -12.54
C PRO A 157 6.65 9.79 -11.16
N HIS A 158 5.32 9.67 -11.09
CA HIS A 158 4.58 9.58 -9.82
C HIS A 158 4.34 8.12 -9.51
N THR A 159 5.20 7.54 -8.71
CA THR A 159 5.31 6.09 -8.50
C THR A 159 4.02 5.40 -8.08
N GLY A 160 3.07 6.12 -7.46
CA GLY A 160 1.76 5.60 -7.07
C GLY A 160 0.84 5.24 -8.24
N TYR A 161 1.15 5.62 -9.48
CA TYR A 161 0.35 5.28 -10.68
C TYR A 161 1.03 4.24 -11.57
N SER A 162 2.01 3.54 -11.05
CA SER A 162 2.75 2.49 -11.78
C SER A 162 1.96 1.19 -11.82
N SER A 163 1.89 0.52 -12.98
CA SER A 163 0.97 -0.61 -13.17
C SER A 163 1.59 -1.75 -13.98
N LEU A 164 1.00 -2.95 -13.89
CA LEU A 164 1.27 -4.07 -14.79
C LEU A 164 0.64 -3.89 -16.17
N SER A 165 -0.29 -2.95 -16.34
CA SER A 165 -0.82 -2.53 -17.62
C SER A 165 -0.04 -1.31 -18.16
N CYS A 166 0.01 -1.18 -19.47
CA CYS A 166 0.61 0.01 -20.10
C CYS A 166 -0.19 1.26 -19.74
N VAL A 167 0.42 2.16 -18.97
CA VAL A 167 -0.18 3.42 -18.52
C VAL A 167 0.40 4.60 -19.30
N PRO A 168 -0.37 5.68 -19.52
CA PRO A 168 0.15 6.91 -20.12
C PRO A 168 1.32 7.49 -19.32
N ASN A 169 2.27 8.11 -20.03
CA ASN A 169 3.41 8.80 -19.42
C ASN A 169 4.35 7.93 -18.58
N TYR A 170 4.37 6.60 -18.80
CA TYR A 170 5.43 5.80 -18.19
C TYR A 170 6.80 6.27 -18.71
N HIS A 171 7.80 6.26 -17.85
CA HIS A 171 9.16 6.65 -18.19
C HIS A 171 10.13 5.46 -18.24
N GLN A 172 9.73 4.34 -17.64
CA GLN A 172 10.54 3.12 -17.61
C GLN A 172 9.66 1.88 -17.53
N VAL A 173 10.14 0.79 -18.12
CA VAL A 173 9.52 -0.53 -18.04
C VAL A 173 10.47 -1.47 -17.33
N TYR A 174 10.01 -2.12 -16.28
CA TYR A 174 10.73 -3.17 -15.58
C TYR A 174 10.14 -4.53 -15.92
N LYS A 175 10.99 -5.54 -15.94
CA LYS A 175 10.57 -6.93 -15.91
C LYS A 175 10.50 -7.37 -14.46
N VAL A 176 9.30 -7.66 -13.96
CA VAL A 176 9.05 -8.01 -12.56
C VAL A 176 8.55 -9.45 -12.46
N LYS A 177 8.91 -10.12 -11.37
CA LYS A 177 8.35 -11.43 -11.03
C LYS A 177 6.88 -11.28 -10.66
N THR A 178 6.07 -12.30 -11.00
CA THR A 178 4.69 -12.42 -10.57
C THR A 178 4.50 -13.71 -9.81
N THR A 179 3.63 -13.68 -8.81
CA THR A 179 3.15 -14.85 -8.07
C THR A 179 1.64 -14.78 -7.91
N THR A 180 0.98 -15.91 -7.71
CA THR A 180 -0.38 -15.89 -7.15
C THR A 180 -0.28 -15.83 -5.63
N LEU A 181 -1.27 -15.24 -4.98
CA LEU A 181 -1.28 -15.22 -3.52
C LEU A 181 -1.45 -16.63 -2.96
N ASP A 182 -2.22 -17.48 -3.64
CA ASP A 182 -2.43 -18.88 -3.27
C ASP A 182 -1.12 -19.66 -3.26
N GLU A 183 -0.32 -19.57 -4.34
CA GLU A 183 0.99 -20.22 -4.40
C GLU A 183 1.93 -19.70 -3.31
N PHE A 184 2.02 -18.37 -3.16
CA PHE A 184 2.88 -17.75 -2.15
C PHE A 184 2.56 -18.24 -0.74
N VAL A 185 1.27 -18.28 -0.39
CA VAL A 185 0.79 -18.71 0.93
C VAL A 185 1.08 -20.18 1.18
N ILE A 186 0.89 -21.04 0.16
CA ILE A 186 1.17 -22.48 0.25
C ILE A 186 2.67 -22.73 0.41
N LEU A 187 3.50 -22.16 -0.46
CA LEU A 187 4.95 -22.36 -0.43
C LEU A 187 5.63 -21.88 0.84
N ASN A 188 5.09 -20.82 1.45
CA ASN A 188 5.64 -20.24 2.68
C ASN A 188 4.92 -20.71 3.95
N ASN A 189 3.99 -21.69 3.85
CA ASN A 189 3.22 -22.23 4.96
C ASN A 189 2.53 -21.14 5.80
N ILE A 190 1.91 -20.17 5.13
CA ILE A 190 1.26 -19.02 5.76
C ILE A 190 -0.17 -19.38 6.14
N HIS A 191 -0.53 -19.06 7.37
CA HIS A 191 -1.84 -19.32 7.94
C HIS A 191 -2.46 -18.05 8.53
N GLN A 192 -3.77 -18.10 8.83
CA GLN A 192 -4.51 -17.04 9.51
C GLN A 192 -4.41 -15.68 8.81
N VAL A 193 -4.51 -15.64 7.50
CA VAL A 193 -4.64 -14.38 6.77
C VAL A 193 -6.00 -13.77 7.11
N LYS A 194 -6.00 -12.64 7.81
CA LYS A 194 -7.22 -12.02 8.33
C LYS A 194 -7.53 -10.66 7.72
N LEU A 195 -6.54 -10.04 7.08
CA LEU A 195 -6.72 -8.78 6.36
C LEU A 195 -5.84 -8.77 5.11
N ILE A 196 -6.45 -8.44 3.98
CA ILE A 196 -5.76 -8.20 2.70
C ILE A 196 -6.08 -6.78 2.26
N LYS A 197 -5.05 -5.95 2.02
CA LYS A 197 -5.17 -4.67 1.32
C LYS A 197 -4.70 -4.86 -0.10
N ILE A 198 -5.46 -4.37 -1.07
CA ILE A 198 -5.12 -4.41 -2.51
C ILE A 198 -5.23 -3.00 -3.07
N ASP A 199 -4.13 -2.51 -3.62
CA ASP A 199 -4.04 -1.21 -4.28
C ASP A 199 -2.95 -1.37 -5.35
N ALA A 200 -3.38 -1.85 -6.52
CA ALA A 200 -2.48 -2.37 -7.56
C ALA A 200 -2.78 -1.80 -8.95
N GLU A 201 -3.41 -0.61 -8.96
CA GLU A 201 -3.62 0.21 -10.16
C GLU A 201 -4.25 -0.59 -11.32
N GLY A 202 -5.37 -1.26 -11.00
CA GLY A 202 -6.22 -2.00 -11.93
C GLY A 202 -5.99 -3.52 -11.97
N ALA A 203 -5.02 -4.07 -11.23
CA ALA A 203 -4.79 -5.51 -11.17
C ALA A 203 -5.64 -6.23 -10.11
N GLU A 204 -6.60 -5.58 -9.46
CA GLU A 204 -7.37 -6.08 -8.31
C GLU A 204 -8.10 -7.39 -8.65
N LEU A 205 -8.86 -7.45 -9.76
CA LEU A 205 -9.56 -8.68 -10.14
C LEU A 205 -8.60 -9.84 -10.47
N PRO A 206 -7.56 -9.68 -11.29
CA PRO A 206 -6.53 -10.72 -11.45
C PRO A 206 -5.90 -11.18 -10.12
N ILE A 207 -5.62 -10.26 -9.20
CA ILE A 207 -5.09 -10.59 -7.87
C ILE A 207 -6.09 -11.46 -7.10
N LEU A 208 -7.35 -11.08 -7.05
CA LEU A 208 -8.41 -11.85 -6.38
C LEU A 208 -8.60 -13.25 -7.00
N GLN A 209 -8.50 -13.36 -8.33
CA GLN A 209 -8.51 -14.65 -9.03
C GLN A 209 -7.34 -15.55 -8.64
N GLY A 210 -6.15 -14.97 -8.43
CA GLY A 210 -4.97 -15.69 -7.94
C GLY A 210 -4.96 -15.91 -6.42
N SER A 211 -6.07 -15.62 -5.74
CA SER A 211 -6.21 -15.65 -4.28
C SER A 211 -7.44 -16.46 -3.83
N GLU A 212 -8.12 -17.18 -4.73
CA GLU A 212 -9.39 -17.85 -4.42
C GLU A 212 -9.26 -18.84 -3.26
N TYR A 213 -8.18 -19.64 -3.24
CA TYR A 213 -7.94 -20.62 -2.19
C TYR A 213 -7.81 -19.96 -0.82
N ILE A 214 -6.97 -18.93 -0.70
CA ILE A 214 -6.74 -18.27 0.59
C ILE A 214 -7.98 -17.49 1.04
N ILE A 215 -8.72 -16.86 0.12
CA ILE A 215 -9.96 -16.16 0.41
C ILE A 215 -11.01 -17.14 0.97
N MET A 216 -11.13 -18.33 0.38
CA MET A 216 -12.08 -19.35 0.84
C MET A 216 -11.65 -20.02 2.14
N ARG A 217 -10.35 -20.28 2.33
CA ARG A 217 -9.79 -20.94 3.52
C ARG A 217 -9.84 -20.07 4.77
N ASP A 218 -9.36 -18.82 4.66
CA ASP A 218 -9.11 -17.95 5.82
C ASP A 218 -10.17 -16.88 6.03
N ARG A 219 -11.00 -16.62 5.01
CA ARG A 219 -12.10 -15.64 5.06
C ARG A 219 -11.63 -14.27 5.55
N PRO A 220 -10.59 -13.65 4.94
CA PRO A 220 -10.07 -12.37 5.38
C PRO A 220 -11.03 -11.21 5.08
N TYR A 221 -10.91 -10.13 5.84
CA TYR A 221 -11.37 -8.82 5.35
C TYR A 221 -10.52 -8.42 4.15
N ILE A 222 -11.14 -7.85 3.12
CA ILE A 222 -10.43 -7.35 1.93
C ILE A 222 -10.77 -5.88 1.74
N ILE A 223 -9.76 -5.01 1.79
CA ILE A 223 -9.90 -3.58 1.53
C ILE A 223 -9.15 -3.25 0.25
N TYR A 224 -9.81 -2.57 -0.70
CA TYR A 224 -9.25 -2.43 -2.06
C TYR A 224 -9.77 -1.16 -2.76
N GLU A 225 -9.03 -0.73 -3.80
CA GLU A 225 -9.43 0.36 -4.69
C GLU A 225 -10.32 -0.15 -5.82
N GLU A 226 -11.32 0.63 -6.20
CA GLU A 226 -12.16 0.45 -7.39
C GLU A 226 -12.02 1.67 -8.30
N ASN A 227 -11.42 1.48 -9.45
CA ASN A 227 -11.24 2.51 -10.45
C ASN A 227 -11.59 1.96 -11.83
N GLU A 228 -12.66 2.46 -12.43
CA GLU A 228 -13.18 1.95 -13.68
C GLU A 228 -12.18 2.10 -14.84
N ASP A 229 -11.38 3.18 -14.84
CA ASP A 229 -10.41 3.43 -15.89
C ASP A 229 -9.22 2.47 -15.80
N THR A 230 -8.70 2.23 -14.60
CA THR A 230 -7.60 1.26 -14.42
C THR A 230 -8.08 -0.17 -14.63
N CYS A 231 -9.30 -0.54 -14.20
CA CYS A 231 -9.90 -1.85 -14.45
C CYS A 231 -10.02 -2.15 -15.95
N ARG A 232 -10.46 -1.17 -16.77
CA ARG A 232 -10.56 -1.31 -18.23
C ARG A 232 -9.22 -1.61 -18.89
N ASN A 233 -8.11 -1.09 -18.39
CA ASN A 233 -6.78 -1.41 -18.88
C ASN A 233 -6.42 -2.91 -18.75
N PHE A 234 -7.11 -3.62 -17.87
CA PHE A 234 -6.99 -5.08 -17.67
C PHE A 234 -8.16 -5.87 -18.29
N GLY A 235 -9.08 -5.19 -19.01
CA GLY A 235 -10.17 -5.80 -19.76
C GLY A 235 -11.36 -6.24 -18.92
N TYR A 236 -11.59 -5.61 -17.76
CA TYR A 236 -12.75 -5.87 -16.90
C TYR A 236 -13.34 -4.57 -16.32
N SER A 237 -14.52 -4.66 -15.73
CA SER A 237 -15.22 -3.56 -15.07
C SER A 237 -15.25 -3.74 -13.54
N VAL A 238 -15.46 -2.66 -12.80
CA VAL A 238 -15.69 -2.70 -11.35
C VAL A 238 -16.86 -3.63 -11.00
N GLU A 239 -17.89 -3.68 -11.86
CA GLU A 239 -19.02 -4.60 -11.64
C GLU A 239 -18.60 -6.08 -11.70
N GLU A 240 -17.71 -6.46 -12.63
CA GLU A 240 -17.20 -7.82 -12.74
C GLU A 240 -16.34 -8.19 -11.53
N LEU A 241 -15.54 -7.26 -11.00
CA LEU A 241 -14.80 -7.44 -9.76
C LEU A 241 -15.76 -7.71 -8.59
N ARG A 242 -16.80 -6.89 -8.43
CA ARG A 242 -17.81 -7.06 -7.37
C ARG A 242 -18.56 -8.38 -7.52
N LYS A 243 -18.95 -8.78 -8.74
CA LYS A 243 -19.57 -10.09 -9.01
C LYS A 243 -18.67 -11.25 -8.59
N PHE A 244 -17.37 -11.14 -8.85
CA PHE A 244 -16.39 -12.14 -8.43
C PHE A 244 -16.38 -12.31 -6.90
N LEU A 245 -16.30 -11.23 -6.13
CA LEU A 245 -16.35 -11.27 -4.67
C LEU A 245 -17.69 -11.79 -4.13
N HIS A 246 -18.82 -11.41 -4.75
CA HIS A 246 -20.14 -11.96 -4.40
C HIS A 246 -20.21 -13.47 -4.63
N LYS A 247 -19.62 -14.00 -5.72
CA LYS A 247 -19.48 -15.44 -5.95
C LYS A 247 -18.73 -16.13 -4.82
N LEU A 248 -17.72 -15.48 -4.26
CA LEU A 248 -16.94 -15.97 -3.11
C LEU A 248 -17.67 -15.74 -1.77
N LYS A 249 -18.94 -15.29 -1.77
CA LYS A 249 -19.75 -15.05 -0.57
C LYS A 249 -19.20 -13.91 0.30
N TYR A 250 -18.91 -12.77 -0.34
CA TYR A 250 -18.55 -11.52 0.32
C TYR A 250 -19.66 -10.48 0.12
N ASP A 251 -19.93 -9.68 1.16
CA ASP A 251 -20.68 -8.44 1.06
C ASP A 251 -19.70 -7.28 0.83
N ILE A 252 -20.09 -6.33 -0.04
CA ILE A 252 -19.20 -5.23 -0.45
C ILE A 252 -19.82 -3.90 -0.01
N PHE A 253 -19.00 -3.07 0.63
CA PHE A 253 -19.35 -1.75 1.13
C PHE A 253 -18.38 -0.71 0.54
N THR A 254 -18.90 0.36 -0.02
CA THR A 254 -18.07 1.51 -0.43
C THR A 254 -17.68 2.28 0.81
N ILE A 255 -16.38 2.53 1.00
CA ILE A 255 -15.82 3.28 2.12
C ILE A 255 -15.92 4.78 1.83
N ASP A 256 -15.42 5.19 0.66
CA ASP A 256 -15.46 6.55 0.16
C ASP A 256 -15.44 6.56 -1.38
N THR A 257 -15.72 7.73 -1.94
CA THR A 257 -15.61 7.97 -3.38
C THR A 257 -14.84 9.25 -3.59
N ILE A 258 -13.74 9.18 -4.34
CA ILE A 258 -12.84 10.29 -4.59
C ILE A 258 -12.80 10.52 -6.12
N SER A 259 -13.55 11.51 -6.59
CA SER A 259 -13.61 11.92 -8.00
C SER A 259 -13.84 10.77 -9.01
N TYR A 260 -12.81 10.00 -9.33
CA TYR A 260 -12.78 8.98 -10.38
C TYR A 260 -12.52 7.55 -9.85
N TYR A 261 -12.32 7.37 -8.53
CA TYR A 261 -12.15 6.06 -7.91
C TYR A 261 -12.89 5.98 -6.58
N SER A 262 -13.10 4.79 -6.12
CA SER A 262 -13.69 4.49 -4.81
C SER A 262 -12.82 3.52 -4.05
N ASN A 263 -12.88 3.60 -2.72
CA ASN A 263 -12.34 2.56 -1.87
C ASN A 263 -13.47 1.67 -1.37
N ALA A 264 -13.25 0.38 -1.35
CA ALA A 264 -14.24 -0.61 -0.98
C ALA A 264 -13.72 -1.60 0.07
N LEU A 265 -14.66 -2.14 0.83
CA LEU A 265 -14.45 -3.19 1.83
C LEU A 265 -15.31 -4.39 1.47
N ALA A 266 -14.70 -5.56 1.33
CA ALA A 266 -15.38 -6.83 1.23
C ALA A 266 -15.29 -7.59 2.56
N ILE A 267 -16.46 -7.99 3.08
CA ILE A 267 -16.63 -8.70 4.36
C ILE A 267 -17.16 -10.10 4.08
N PRO A 268 -16.56 -11.17 4.62
CA PRO A 268 -17.07 -12.52 4.45
C PRO A 268 -18.45 -12.70 5.12
N LYS A 269 -19.37 -13.35 4.39
CA LYS A 269 -20.70 -13.77 4.90
C LYS A 269 -20.58 -14.89 5.90
#